data_1c431a5f6a70481f6cda162344af468d
#
_entry.id   1c431a5f6a70481f6cda162344af468d
#
_cell.length_a   1.000
_cell.length_b   1.000
_cell.length_c   1.000
_cell.angle_alpha   90.00
_cell.angle_beta   90.00
_cell.angle_gamma   90.00
#
_symmetry.space_group_name_H-M   'P 1'
#
loop_
_entity.id
_entity.type
_entity.pdbx_description
1 polymer ?
#
loop_
_entity_poly.entity_id
_entity_poly.type
_entity_poly.pdbx_seq_one_letter_code
_entity_poly.pdbx_strand_id
1 'polypeptide(L)'
;MTNRALLVVDMQNGFCHPDGSFPRIGMGPDGAEAAVRNAAVAVAQARRAAIPVVFTRHLYRPGRPDEGAALIRNSPAQAGVNGLAAGFWDAEVVDELGCGPEDLVVDKVRFDAFQWTSLEPLLRGLDVRELVVCGVVTNLCVETTVRSAFMRDFPVTMLADCCAAKTRRLHELSIEVLTSYELAEIASISEGYDVGLDRTPVTA
;
A
#
# COMPACT_ATOMS: atom_id res chain seq x y z
N MET A 1 -21.27 6.33 11.30
CA MET A 1 -20.21 6.59 10.31
C MET A 1 -19.05 5.66 10.67
N THR A 2 -18.57 4.91 9.72
CA THR A 2 -17.43 4.01 9.94
C THR A 2 -16.17 4.84 10.07
N ASN A 3 -15.48 4.76 11.22
CA ASN A 3 -14.23 5.51 11.47
C ASN A 3 -13.03 4.77 10.87
N ARG A 4 -13.13 4.33 9.61
CA ARG A 4 -12.08 3.60 8.89
C ARG A 4 -11.64 4.33 7.63
N ALA A 5 -10.46 3.99 7.12
CA ALA A 5 -9.99 4.40 5.80
C ALA A 5 -9.40 3.20 5.05
N LEU A 6 -9.50 3.24 3.72
CA LEU A 6 -8.75 2.36 2.84
C LEU A 6 -7.40 3.00 2.53
N LEU A 7 -6.31 2.34 2.91
CA LEU A 7 -4.95 2.74 2.60
C LEU A 7 -4.39 1.87 1.47
N VAL A 8 -4.16 2.48 0.32
CA VAL A 8 -3.61 1.83 -0.87
C VAL A 8 -2.13 2.15 -0.96
N VAL A 9 -1.29 1.15 -0.69
CA VAL A 9 0.16 1.34 -0.54
C VAL A 9 0.87 1.11 -1.88
N ASP A 10 1.47 2.17 -2.43
CA ASP A 10 2.44 2.16 -3.53
C ASP A 10 2.03 1.40 -4.81
N MET A 11 0.75 1.34 -5.13
CA MET A 11 0.28 0.78 -6.40
C MET A 11 0.56 1.73 -7.56
N GLN A 12 1.84 1.90 -7.87
CA GLN A 12 2.37 2.81 -8.89
C GLN A 12 2.76 2.06 -10.16
N ASN A 13 2.78 2.76 -11.29
CA ASN A 13 3.19 2.20 -12.59
C ASN A 13 4.57 1.54 -12.51
N GLY A 14 5.51 2.16 -11.79
CA GLY A 14 6.87 1.66 -11.62
C GLY A 14 6.93 0.27 -10.99
N PHE A 15 5.99 -0.09 -10.14
CA PHE A 15 5.92 -1.40 -9.49
C PHE A 15 4.98 -2.37 -10.20
N CYS A 16 3.79 -1.91 -10.60
CA CYS A 16 2.67 -2.77 -10.97
C CYS A 16 2.48 -2.93 -12.48
N HIS A 17 2.86 -1.93 -13.29
CA HIS A 17 2.70 -1.99 -14.73
C HIS A 17 3.82 -2.82 -15.37
N PRO A 18 3.54 -3.70 -16.37
CA PRO A 18 4.56 -4.52 -17.02
C PRO A 18 5.75 -3.72 -17.57
N ASP A 19 5.49 -2.50 -18.07
CA ASP A 19 6.51 -1.58 -18.57
C ASP A 19 7.14 -0.70 -17.46
N GLY A 20 6.78 -0.90 -16.22
CA GLY A 20 7.35 -0.21 -15.08
C GLY A 20 8.83 -0.54 -14.87
N SER A 21 9.55 0.35 -14.20
CA SER A 21 10.99 0.22 -14.02
C SER A 21 11.39 -1.04 -13.22
N PHE A 22 10.62 -1.43 -12.22
CA PHE A 22 10.91 -2.62 -11.40
C PHE A 22 10.63 -3.94 -12.15
N PRO A 23 9.49 -4.14 -12.83
CA PRO A 23 9.28 -5.31 -13.70
C PRO A 23 10.37 -5.47 -14.75
N ARG A 24 10.81 -4.38 -15.41
CA ARG A 24 11.86 -4.42 -16.44
C ARG A 24 13.21 -4.94 -15.93
N ILE A 25 13.51 -4.78 -14.64
CA ILE A 25 14.74 -5.32 -14.03
C ILE A 25 14.52 -6.63 -13.26
N GLY A 26 13.35 -7.29 -13.45
CA GLY A 26 13.01 -8.56 -12.80
C GLY A 26 12.70 -8.42 -11.29
N MET A 27 12.29 -7.23 -10.86
CA MET A 27 11.94 -6.92 -9.46
C MET A 27 10.47 -6.58 -9.27
N GLY A 28 9.64 -6.69 -10.30
CA GLY A 28 8.20 -6.50 -10.21
C GLY A 28 7.54 -7.54 -9.29
N PRO A 29 6.41 -7.19 -8.64
CA PRO A 29 5.65 -8.13 -7.81
C PRO A 29 4.97 -9.20 -8.67
N ASP A 30 5.10 -10.46 -8.26
CA ASP A 30 4.34 -11.57 -8.84
C ASP A 30 2.85 -11.44 -8.50
N GLY A 31 2.00 -11.52 -9.51
CA GLY A 31 0.56 -11.33 -9.35
C GLY A 31 0.09 -9.88 -9.22
N ALA A 32 0.93 -8.89 -9.54
CA ALA A 32 0.58 -7.46 -9.45
C ALA A 32 -0.71 -7.10 -10.19
N GLU A 33 -0.92 -7.63 -11.40
CA GLU A 33 -2.13 -7.36 -12.20
C GLU A 33 -3.42 -7.82 -11.48
N ALA A 34 -3.40 -9.00 -10.85
CA ALA A 34 -4.53 -9.49 -10.08
C ALA A 34 -4.78 -8.65 -8.82
N ALA A 35 -3.71 -8.29 -8.11
CA ALA A 35 -3.79 -7.43 -6.92
C ALA A 35 -4.36 -6.05 -7.26
N VAL A 36 -3.96 -5.45 -8.38
CA VAL A 36 -4.49 -4.17 -8.87
C VAL A 36 -5.98 -4.28 -9.20
N ARG A 37 -6.41 -5.34 -9.92
CA ARG A 37 -7.84 -5.55 -10.22
C ARG A 37 -8.69 -5.66 -8.94
N ASN A 38 -8.24 -6.43 -7.96
CA ASN A 38 -8.96 -6.58 -6.69
C ASN A 38 -8.94 -5.29 -5.88
N ALA A 39 -7.82 -4.56 -5.85
CA ALA A 39 -7.72 -3.26 -5.19
C ALA A 39 -8.66 -2.22 -5.84
N ALA A 40 -8.86 -2.26 -7.15
CA ALA A 40 -9.85 -1.40 -7.83
C ALA A 40 -11.28 -1.67 -7.33
N VAL A 41 -11.62 -2.94 -7.05
CA VAL A 41 -12.91 -3.29 -6.42
C VAL A 41 -12.99 -2.70 -5.01
N ALA A 42 -11.93 -2.85 -4.20
CA ALA A 42 -11.87 -2.30 -2.85
C ALA A 42 -12.01 -0.76 -2.84
N VAL A 43 -11.33 -0.06 -3.74
CA VAL A 43 -11.45 1.40 -3.93
C VAL A 43 -12.89 1.78 -4.30
N ALA A 44 -13.51 1.06 -5.23
CA ALA A 44 -14.89 1.31 -5.63
C ALA A 44 -15.88 1.07 -4.46
N GLN A 45 -15.65 0.04 -3.64
CA GLN A 45 -16.46 -0.21 -2.43
C GLN A 45 -16.30 0.92 -1.42
N ALA A 46 -15.07 1.34 -1.11
CA ALA A 46 -14.78 2.43 -0.17
C ALA A 46 -15.46 3.75 -0.62
N ARG A 47 -15.31 4.11 -1.90
CA ARG A 47 -15.94 5.32 -2.46
C ARG A 47 -17.46 5.29 -2.38
N ARG A 48 -18.10 4.15 -2.70
CA ARG A 48 -19.58 4.00 -2.56
C ARG A 48 -20.05 4.15 -1.12
N ALA A 49 -19.24 3.74 -0.16
CA ALA A 49 -19.55 3.83 1.27
C ALA A 49 -19.11 5.17 1.90
N ALA A 50 -18.59 6.11 1.11
CA ALA A 50 -18.00 7.37 1.57
C ALA A 50 -16.88 7.16 2.62
N ILE A 51 -16.14 6.05 2.50
CA ILE A 51 -14.94 5.76 3.30
C ILE A 51 -13.76 6.46 2.63
N PRO A 52 -12.96 7.25 3.37
CA PRO A 52 -11.76 7.87 2.81
C PRO A 52 -10.81 6.84 2.19
N VAL A 53 -10.34 7.14 0.97
CA VAL A 53 -9.28 6.38 0.31
C VAL A 53 -8.00 7.22 0.36
N VAL A 54 -6.93 6.65 0.90
CA VAL A 54 -5.62 7.29 0.95
C VAL A 54 -4.66 6.46 0.12
N PHE A 55 -4.09 7.06 -0.90
CA PHE A 55 -3.03 6.47 -1.69
C PHE A 55 -1.67 6.85 -1.13
N THR A 56 -0.71 5.94 -1.11
CA THR A 56 0.69 6.32 -0.92
C THR A 56 1.46 6.16 -2.21
N ARG A 57 2.48 7.01 -2.38
CA ARG A 57 3.46 6.86 -3.46
C ARG A 57 4.85 6.84 -2.87
N HIS A 58 5.64 5.84 -3.23
CA HIS A 58 7.07 5.88 -3.01
C HIS A 58 7.67 6.83 -4.03
N LEU A 59 8.12 7.99 -3.59
CA LEU A 59 8.47 9.09 -4.47
C LEU A 59 9.82 9.71 -4.07
N TYR A 60 10.75 9.73 -5.01
CA TYR A 60 12.03 10.40 -4.84
C TYR A 60 12.05 11.78 -5.50
N ARG A 61 12.80 12.71 -4.92
CA ARG A 61 13.11 13.99 -5.58
C ARG A 61 13.93 13.77 -6.85
N PRO A 62 13.88 14.67 -7.83
CA PRO A 62 14.78 14.62 -8.99
C PRO A 62 16.23 14.49 -8.54
N GLY A 63 16.98 13.59 -9.17
CA GLY A 63 18.36 13.25 -8.78
C GLY A 63 18.48 12.38 -7.52
N ARG A 64 17.37 12.03 -6.88
CA ARG A 64 17.26 11.05 -5.77
C ARG A 64 18.14 11.35 -4.54
N PRO A 65 18.29 12.60 -4.07
CA PRO A 65 19.10 12.94 -2.90
C PRO A 65 18.55 12.33 -1.59
N ASP A 66 17.30 11.90 -1.61
CA ASP A 66 16.53 11.35 -0.49
C ASP A 66 16.38 9.80 -0.52
N GLU A 67 16.99 9.13 -1.50
CA GLU A 67 16.92 7.66 -1.64
C GLU A 67 17.47 6.92 -0.41
N GLY A 68 18.50 7.45 0.19
CA GLY A 68 19.13 6.89 1.39
C GLY A 68 20.27 5.92 1.11
N ALA A 69 21.37 6.12 1.85
CA ALA A 69 22.62 5.39 1.66
C ALA A 69 22.50 3.86 1.82
N ALA A 70 21.60 3.40 2.69
CA ALA A 70 21.38 1.97 2.91
C ALA A 70 20.75 1.29 1.67
N LEU A 71 19.78 1.93 1.03
CA LEU A 71 19.15 1.39 -0.19
C LEU A 71 20.16 1.38 -1.34
N ILE A 72 20.87 2.49 -1.55
CA ILE A 72 21.92 2.60 -2.59
C ILE A 72 22.97 1.50 -2.42
N ARG A 73 23.43 1.28 -1.20
CA ARG A 73 24.45 0.28 -0.90
C ARG A 73 23.97 -1.16 -1.11
N ASN A 74 22.75 -1.47 -0.64
CA ASN A 74 22.25 -2.83 -0.59
C ASN A 74 21.50 -3.26 -1.85
N SER A 75 21.05 -2.32 -2.65
CA SER A 75 20.25 -2.57 -3.86
C SER A 75 20.70 -1.69 -5.04
N PRO A 76 21.95 -1.86 -5.51
CA PRO A 76 22.51 -1.01 -6.57
C PRO A 76 21.72 -1.09 -7.89
N ALA A 77 21.04 -2.22 -8.16
CA ALA A 77 20.16 -2.35 -9.31
C ALA A 77 18.96 -1.39 -9.24
N GLN A 78 18.40 -1.18 -8.05
CA GLN A 78 17.33 -0.19 -7.83
C GLN A 78 17.88 1.24 -7.92
N ALA A 79 19.05 1.48 -7.38
CA ALA A 79 19.70 2.78 -7.44
C ALA A 79 19.99 3.24 -8.88
N GLY A 80 20.28 2.28 -9.78
CA GLY A 80 20.51 2.54 -11.22
C GLY A 80 19.25 2.83 -12.02
N VAL A 81 18.05 2.59 -11.45
CA VAL A 81 16.78 2.81 -12.12
C VAL A 81 16.26 4.20 -11.75
N ASN A 82 16.07 5.08 -12.73
CA ASN A 82 15.49 6.40 -12.51
C ASN A 82 13.97 6.37 -12.29
N GLY A 83 13.48 5.24 -11.78
CA GLY A 83 12.08 5.01 -11.45
C GLY A 83 11.66 5.73 -10.18
N LEU A 84 10.36 5.95 -10.05
CA LEU A 84 9.72 6.56 -8.88
C LEU A 84 10.20 7.98 -8.57
N ALA A 85 10.84 8.67 -9.50
CA ALA A 85 11.18 10.08 -9.34
C ALA A 85 9.96 10.97 -9.66
N ALA A 86 9.84 12.07 -8.93
CA ALA A 86 8.77 13.03 -9.14
C ALA A 86 8.72 13.54 -10.59
N GLY A 87 7.51 13.56 -11.18
CA GLY A 87 7.28 13.98 -12.55
C GLY A 87 7.48 12.88 -13.61
N PHE A 88 7.80 11.67 -13.23
CA PHE A 88 7.88 10.52 -14.14
C PHE A 88 6.63 9.65 -14.02
N TRP A 89 6.22 9.06 -15.14
CA TRP A 89 5.08 8.16 -15.23
C TRP A 89 5.17 6.97 -14.23
N ASP A 90 6.35 6.46 -13.98
CA ASP A 90 6.61 5.40 -12.99
C ASP A 90 6.11 5.74 -11.58
N ALA A 91 6.16 7.03 -11.22
CA ALA A 91 5.77 7.50 -9.89
C ALA A 91 4.24 7.64 -9.71
N GLU A 92 3.48 7.65 -10.80
CA GLU A 92 2.04 7.80 -10.71
C GLU A 92 1.35 6.49 -10.32
N VAL A 93 0.21 6.63 -9.63
CA VAL A 93 -0.66 5.49 -9.29
C VAL A 93 -1.20 4.88 -10.60
N VAL A 94 -1.32 3.57 -10.66
CA VAL A 94 -1.87 2.88 -11.83
C VAL A 94 -3.28 3.37 -12.15
N ASP A 95 -3.59 3.54 -13.43
CA ASP A 95 -4.83 4.15 -13.91
C ASP A 95 -6.09 3.37 -13.45
N GLU A 96 -5.98 2.06 -13.29
CA GLU A 96 -7.07 1.16 -12.89
C GLU A 96 -7.68 1.51 -11.53
N LEU A 97 -6.95 2.20 -10.67
CA LEU A 97 -7.43 2.64 -9.35
C LEU A 97 -8.14 3.98 -9.41
N GLY A 98 -8.08 4.69 -10.53
CA GLY A 98 -8.77 5.96 -10.75
C GLY A 98 -8.38 7.02 -9.71
N CYS A 99 -7.10 7.09 -9.33
CA CYS A 99 -6.60 8.14 -8.46
C CYS A 99 -6.58 9.47 -9.21
N GLY A 100 -7.28 10.48 -8.68
CA GLY A 100 -7.44 11.79 -9.30
C GLY A 100 -7.02 12.94 -8.39
N PRO A 101 -7.14 14.19 -8.88
CA PRO A 101 -6.68 15.38 -8.14
C PRO A 101 -7.36 15.60 -6.77
N GLU A 102 -8.56 15.05 -6.60
CA GLU A 102 -9.35 15.18 -5.35
C GLU A 102 -9.05 14.07 -4.34
N ASP A 103 -8.25 13.05 -4.72
CA ASP A 103 -7.93 11.94 -3.83
C ASP A 103 -6.82 12.33 -2.85
N LEU A 104 -6.83 11.67 -1.70
CA LEU A 104 -5.82 11.85 -0.66
C LEU A 104 -4.56 11.07 -1.04
N VAL A 105 -3.46 11.79 -1.31
CA VAL A 105 -2.18 11.18 -1.69
C VAL A 105 -1.11 11.57 -0.69
N VAL A 106 -0.36 10.57 -0.21
CA VAL A 106 0.77 10.75 0.72
C VAL A 106 2.05 10.23 0.08
N ASP A 107 2.97 11.13 -0.23
CA ASP A 107 4.28 10.77 -0.75
C ASP A 107 5.23 10.37 0.38
N LYS A 108 6.01 9.32 0.17
CA LYS A 108 6.96 8.78 1.13
C LYS A 108 8.28 8.36 0.47
N VAL A 109 9.36 8.37 1.23
CA VAL A 109 10.71 7.98 0.77
C VAL A 109 11.25 6.77 1.53
N ARG A 110 10.40 6.10 2.33
CA ARG A 110 10.73 4.88 3.09
C ARG A 110 9.62 3.86 2.94
N PHE A 111 9.85 2.63 3.36
CA PHE A 111 8.87 1.56 3.26
C PHE A 111 7.63 1.84 4.11
N ASP A 112 7.84 2.34 5.33
CA ASP A 112 6.77 2.75 6.24
C ASP A 112 6.06 4.00 5.73
N ALA A 113 4.74 3.91 5.54
CA ALA A 113 3.93 5.03 5.11
C ALA A 113 3.76 6.13 6.19
N PHE A 114 4.03 5.82 7.45
CA PHE A 114 4.01 6.81 8.54
C PHE A 114 5.33 7.53 8.72
N GLN A 115 6.44 6.93 8.26
CA GLN A 115 7.78 7.45 8.52
C GLN A 115 8.04 8.75 7.75
N TRP A 116 8.11 9.87 8.47
CA TRP A 116 8.37 11.22 7.95
C TRP A 116 7.33 11.69 6.91
N THR A 117 6.07 11.33 7.11
CA THR A 117 4.96 11.69 6.23
C THR A 117 3.86 12.42 6.98
N SER A 118 2.87 12.91 6.23
CA SER A 118 1.64 13.49 6.78
C SER A 118 0.55 12.44 7.03
N LEU A 119 0.80 11.13 6.90
CA LEU A 119 -0.25 10.10 6.97
C LEU A 119 -0.97 10.11 8.33
N GLU A 120 -0.25 10.07 9.44
CA GLU A 120 -0.88 10.02 10.76
C GLU A 120 -1.72 11.26 11.08
N PRO A 121 -1.21 12.49 10.95
CA PRO A 121 -2.06 13.67 11.16
C PRO A 121 -3.25 13.74 10.20
N LEU A 122 -3.13 13.27 8.96
CA LEU A 122 -4.24 13.16 8.02
C LEU A 122 -5.32 12.20 8.54
N LEU A 123 -4.94 10.97 8.92
CA LEU A 123 -5.87 9.98 9.45
C LEU A 123 -6.56 10.46 10.74
N ARG A 124 -5.80 11.05 11.66
CA ARG A 124 -6.36 11.62 12.91
C ARG A 124 -7.33 12.78 12.61
N GLY A 125 -7.00 13.64 11.66
CA GLY A 125 -7.87 14.75 11.22
C GLY A 125 -9.19 14.29 10.60
N LEU A 126 -9.20 13.11 9.99
CA LEU A 126 -10.40 12.45 9.45
C LEU A 126 -11.16 11.60 10.49
N ASP A 127 -10.74 11.60 11.76
CA ASP A 127 -11.25 10.72 12.83
C ASP A 127 -11.19 9.23 12.47
N VAL A 128 -10.20 8.83 11.68
CA VAL A 128 -9.96 7.42 11.35
C VAL A 128 -9.37 6.71 12.56
N ARG A 129 -9.91 5.52 12.86
CA ARG A 129 -9.50 4.68 14.00
C ARG A 129 -9.15 3.27 13.57
N GLU A 130 -9.45 2.87 12.36
CA GLU A 130 -9.20 1.55 11.79
C GLU A 130 -8.72 1.70 10.35
N LEU A 131 -7.81 0.84 9.89
CA LEU A 131 -7.30 0.82 8.54
C LEU A 131 -7.65 -0.47 7.82
N VAL A 132 -8.15 -0.35 6.60
CA VAL A 132 -8.14 -1.43 5.62
C VAL A 132 -6.94 -1.17 4.71
N VAL A 133 -6.01 -2.12 4.59
CA VAL A 133 -4.73 -1.93 3.90
C VAL A 133 -4.59 -2.88 2.72
N CYS A 134 -4.18 -2.37 1.58
CA CYS A 134 -3.77 -3.15 0.40
C CYS A 134 -2.57 -2.51 -0.29
N GLY A 135 -1.96 -3.20 -1.25
CA GLY A 135 -0.88 -2.61 -2.03
C GLY A 135 0.34 -3.48 -2.24
N VAL A 136 1.44 -2.83 -2.62
CA VAL A 136 2.72 -3.46 -2.93
C VAL A 136 3.90 -2.78 -2.24
N VAL A 137 4.97 -3.48 -1.91
CA VAL A 137 5.18 -4.93 -1.95
C VAL A 137 4.79 -5.51 -0.60
N THR A 138 4.06 -6.62 -0.58
CA THR A 138 3.48 -7.20 0.65
C THR A 138 4.46 -7.25 1.82
N ASN A 139 5.62 -7.85 1.61
CA ASN A 139 6.63 -8.09 2.66
C ASN A 139 7.59 -6.91 2.91
N LEU A 140 7.34 -5.75 2.29
CA LEU A 140 8.11 -4.52 2.52
C LEU A 140 7.18 -3.37 2.89
N CYS A 141 6.73 -2.55 1.91
CA CYS A 141 5.96 -1.34 2.19
C CYS A 141 4.65 -1.65 2.93
N VAL A 142 3.91 -2.69 2.52
CA VAL A 142 2.64 -3.07 3.15
C VAL A 142 2.88 -3.56 4.58
N GLU A 143 3.68 -4.61 4.78
CA GLU A 143 3.95 -5.17 6.11
C GLU A 143 4.56 -4.14 7.06
N THR A 144 5.54 -3.34 6.60
CA THR A 144 6.15 -2.30 7.44
C THR A 144 5.11 -1.26 7.86
N THR A 145 4.22 -0.87 6.95
CA THR A 145 3.14 0.08 7.25
C THR A 145 2.10 -0.52 8.21
N VAL A 146 1.72 -1.80 8.03
CA VAL A 146 0.81 -2.51 8.95
C VAL A 146 1.37 -2.56 10.35
N ARG A 147 2.64 -2.95 10.52
CA ARG A 147 3.32 -2.93 11.83
C ARG A 147 3.37 -1.53 12.44
N SER A 148 3.63 -0.54 11.63
CA SER A 148 3.68 0.87 12.06
C SER A 148 2.31 1.40 12.46
N ALA A 149 1.24 0.99 11.77
CA ALA A 149 -0.15 1.28 12.12
C ALA A 149 -0.52 0.67 13.47
N PHE A 150 -0.23 -0.63 13.66
CA PHE A 150 -0.45 -1.34 14.93
C PHE A 150 0.23 -0.63 16.11
N MET A 151 1.49 -0.21 15.94
CA MET A 151 2.25 0.52 16.98
C MET A 151 1.70 1.92 17.28
N ARG A 152 0.73 2.41 16.49
CA ARG A 152 0.02 3.69 16.63
C ARG A 152 -1.44 3.52 17.02
N ASP A 153 -1.80 2.34 17.49
CA ASP A 153 -3.17 1.99 17.91
C ASP A 153 -4.21 2.12 16.77
N PHE A 154 -3.82 1.77 15.55
CA PHE A 154 -4.74 1.53 14.45
C PHE A 154 -4.92 0.02 14.26
N PRO A 155 -6.08 -0.58 14.60
CA PRO A 155 -6.44 -1.91 14.12
C PRO A 155 -6.38 -1.96 12.60
N VAL A 156 -5.87 -3.07 12.05
CA VAL A 156 -5.66 -3.22 10.62
C VAL A 156 -6.36 -4.47 10.09
N THR A 157 -7.12 -4.31 9.02
CA THR A 157 -7.53 -5.40 8.14
C THR A 157 -6.69 -5.33 6.86
N MET A 158 -5.90 -6.35 6.55
CA MET A 158 -5.13 -6.42 5.32
C MET A 158 -5.88 -7.25 4.27
N LEU A 159 -6.07 -6.69 3.08
CA LEU A 159 -6.69 -7.38 1.94
C LEU A 159 -5.62 -8.17 1.20
N ALA A 160 -5.49 -9.46 1.51
CA ALA A 160 -4.40 -10.29 1.02
C ALA A 160 -4.39 -10.41 -0.52
N ASP A 161 -5.55 -10.61 -1.14
CA ASP A 161 -5.68 -10.72 -2.59
C ASP A 161 -5.58 -9.38 -3.35
N CYS A 162 -5.52 -8.27 -2.60
CA CYS A 162 -5.20 -6.93 -3.09
C CYS A 162 -3.72 -6.57 -2.85
N CYS A 163 -2.88 -7.55 -2.50
CA CYS A 163 -1.46 -7.35 -2.26
C CYS A 163 -0.63 -8.30 -3.12
N ALA A 164 0.59 -7.88 -3.46
CA ALA A 164 1.53 -8.70 -4.20
C ALA A 164 2.95 -8.49 -3.68
N ALA A 165 3.79 -9.53 -3.75
CA ALA A 165 5.21 -9.49 -3.40
C ALA A 165 6.06 -9.97 -4.58
N LYS A 166 7.39 -9.81 -4.48
CA LYS A 166 8.32 -10.28 -5.52
C LYS A 166 8.12 -11.76 -5.88
N THR A 167 7.69 -12.57 -4.91
CA THR A 167 7.31 -13.97 -5.13
C THR A 167 6.10 -14.30 -4.27
N ARG A 168 5.29 -15.27 -4.71
CA ARG A 168 4.16 -15.77 -3.93
C ARG A 168 4.58 -16.24 -2.53
N ARG A 169 5.73 -16.91 -2.42
CA ARG A 169 6.26 -17.36 -1.12
C ARG A 169 6.51 -16.20 -0.15
N LEU A 170 7.07 -15.08 -0.62
CA LEU A 170 7.31 -13.91 0.24
C LEU A 170 6.00 -13.26 0.68
N HIS A 171 4.98 -13.27 -0.18
CA HIS A 171 3.64 -12.83 0.16
C HIS A 171 3.02 -13.69 1.28
N GLU A 172 3.04 -15.02 1.10
CA GLU A 172 2.49 -15.98 2.07
C GLU A 172 3.21 -15.90 3.43
N LEU A 173 4.53 -15.78 3.44
CA LEU A 173 5.31 -15.61 4.67
C LEU A 173 4.95 -14.33 5.43
N SER A 174 4.73 -13.23 4.72
CA SER A 174 4.31 -11.97 5.33
C SER A 174 2.94 -12.11 5.99
N ILE A 175 1.98 -12.76 5.30
CA ILE A 175 0.64 -13.04 5.84
C ILE A 175 0.75 -13.93 7.09
N GLU A 176 1.53 -15.01 7.02
CA GLU A 176 1.76 -15.91 8.14
C GLU A 176 2.27 -15.17 9.36
N VAL A 177 3.28 -14.31 9.19
CA VAL A 177 3.85 -13.52 10.29
C VAL A 177 2.82 -12.54 10.87
N LEU A 178 2.10 -11.80 10.03
CA LEU A 178 1.12 -10.82 10.50
C LEU A 178 -0.03 -11.49 11.27
N THR A 179 -0.47 -12.66 10.82
CA THR A 179 -1.53 -13.46 11.46
C THR A 179 -1.05 -14.07 12.77
N SER A 180 0.16 -14.68 12.77
CA SER A 180 0.69 -15.39 13.95
C SER A 180 0.91 -14.49 15.16
N TYR A 181 1.12 -13.22 14.94
CA TYR A 181 1.31 -12.21 16.00
C TYR A 181 0.11 -11.26 16.14
N GLU A 182 -1.02 -11.57 15.50
CA GLU A 182 -2.26 -10.78 15.57
C GLU A 182 -2.06 -9.29 15.24
N LEU A 183 -1.14 -9.00 14.31
CA LEU A 183 -0.81 -7.62 13.91
C LEU A 183 -1.81 -7.05 12.91
N ALA A 184 -2.56 -7.92 12.22
CA ALA A 184 -3.64 -7.56 11.31
C ALA A 184 -4.62 -8.72 11.17
N GLU A 185 -5.89 -8.39 10.96
CA GLU A 185 -6.84 -9.33 10.36
C GLU A 185 -6.54 -9.49 8.88
N ILE A 186 -6.70 -10.70 8.37
CA ILE A 186 -6.53 -10.98 6.93
C ILE A 186 -7.90 -11.21 6.29
N ALA A 187 -8.15 -10.49 5.22
CA ALA A 187 -9.39 -10.58 4.45
C ALA A 187 -9.11 -10.66 2.94
N SER A 188 -10.14 -10.97 2.15
CA SER A 188 -10.04 -11.11 0.71
C SER A 188 -11.29 -10.57 0.03
N ILE A 189 -11.13 -9.73 -0.98
CA ILE A 189 -12.20 -9.22 -1.82
C ILE A 189 -12.85 -10.37 -2.60
N SER A 190 -12.05 -11.29 -3.12
CA SER A 190 -12.53 -12.45 -3.87
C SER A 190 -13.32 -13.45 -3.02
N GLU A 191 -13.15 -13.42 -1.69
CA GLU A 191 -13.91 -14.22 -0.72
C GLU A 191 -15.10 -13.46 -0.12
N GLY A 192 -15.45 -12.30 -0.70
CA GLY A 192 -16.65 -11.54 -0.34
C GLY A 192 -16.45 -10.50 0.75
N TYR A 193 -15.22 -10.11 1.08
CA TYR A 193 -15.02 -8.96 1.95
C TYR A 193 -15.50 -7.68 1.25
N ASP A 194 -16.27 -6.86 1.97
CA ASP A 194 -16.70 -5.54 1.51
C ASP A 194 -16.16 -4.47 2.46
N VAL A 195 -15.36 -3.54 1.91
CA VAL A 195 -14.76 -2.42 2.66
C VAL A 195 -15.84 -1.52 3.28
N GLY A 196 -17.01 -1.44 2.62
CA GLY A 196 -18.13 -0.59 3.04
C GLY A 196 -18.96 -1.15 4.18
N LEU A 197 -18.90 -2.44 4.45
CA LEU A 197 -19.70 -3.05 5.49
C LEU A 197 -19.05 -2.91 6.87
N ASP A 198 -19.85 -2.43 7.85
CA ASP A 198 -19.45 -2.45 9.25
C ASP A 198 -19.31 -3.90 9.71
N ARG A 199 -18.10 -4.27 10.14
CA ARG A 199 -17.95 -5.45 10.98
C ARG A 199 -18.32 -5.03 12.39
N THR A 200 -19.33 -5.70 12.95
CA THR A 200 -19.60 -5.59 14.39
C THR A 200 -18.31 -5.94 15.12
N PRO A 201 -17.80 -5.07 16.04
CA PRO A 201 -16.62 -5.44 16.79
C PRO A 201 -16.87 -6.79 17.44
N VAL A 202 -15.93 -7.72 17.31
CA VAL A 202 -15.92 -8.94 18.12
C VAL A 202 -15.82 -8.46 19.55
N THR A 203 -16.95 -8.46 20.24
CA THR A 203 -16.96 -8.16 21.68
C THR A 203 -16.13 -9.21 22.39
N ALA A 204 -15.04 -8.77 22.99
CA ALA A 204 -14.20 -9.57 23.86
C ALA A 204 -14.98 -10.09 25.08
#